data_0bc04cb2efe3f24b8d975b294c67e430
#
_entry.id   0bc04cb2efe3f24b8d975b294c67e430
#
_cell.length_a   1.000
_cell.length_b   1.000
_cell.length_c   1.000
_cell.angle_alpha   90.00
_cell.angle_beta   90.00
_cell.angle_gamma   90.00
#
_symmetry.space_group_name_H-M   'P 1'
#
loop_
_entity.id
_entity.type
_entity.pdbx_description
1 polymer ?
#
loop_
_entity_poly.entity_id
_entity_poly.type
_entity_poly.pdbx_seq_one_letter_code
_entity_poly.pdbx_strand_id
1 'polypeptide(L)'
;MKAIFAAALACLSLIGCLGYHIGPVKPYYLRDVRSIAVPTFKNHTLVPHIEVLVTDTVIKQLQQDGTFQIASGDNADATLTAEIYRINRSPARSVRGNVLATTEFNLGLTVKYTLIGRDGKPLASQEQVSGTTSFFVSTDVTTDERQALPLATEDLATRLVAQLSEGW
;
A
#
# COMPACT_ATOMS: atom_id res chain seq x y z
N MET A 1 43.26 -9.76 38.47
CA MET A 1 42.33 -10.84 38.08
C MET A 1 40.87 -10.44 38.15
N LYS A 2 40.37 -9.82 39.27
CA LYS A 2 38.98 -9.39 39.40
C LYS A 2 38.51 -8.34 38.38
N ALA A 3 39.38 -7.39 38.01
CA ALA A 3 39.09 -6.35 37.02
C ALA A 3 38.92 -6.91 35.58
N ILE A 4 39.70 -7.92 35.22
CA ILE A 4 39.61 -8.58 33.89
C ILE A 4 38.34 -9.39 33.78
N PHE A 5 37.89 -10.02 34.88
CA PHE A 5 36.65 -10.77 34.91
C PHE A 5 35.40 -9.84 34.82
N ALA A 6 35.45 -8.68 35.43
CA ALA A 6 34.41 -7.67 35.31
C ALA A 6 34.29 -7.07 33.90
N ALA A 7 35.43 -6.80 33.26
CA ALA A 7 35.48 -6.32 31.89
C ALA A 7 34.94 -7.36 30.87
N ALA A 8 35.29 -8.64 31.06
CA ALA A 8 34.79 -9.73 30.23
C ALA A 8 33.25 -9.93 30.39
N LEU A 9 32.74 -9.80 31.61
CA LEU A 9 31.30 -9.89 31.87
C LEU A 9 30.50 -8.71 31.28
N ALA A 10 31.08 -7.50 31.28
CA ALA A 10 30.50 -6.31 30.66
C ALA A 10 30.49 -6.41 29.14
N CYS A 11 31.47 -7.04 28.48
CA CYS A 11 31.47 -7.28 27.05
C CYS A 11 30.41 -8.35 26.61
N LEU A 12 30.13 -9.35 27.45
CA LEU A 12 29.11 -10.35 27.15
C LEU A 12 27.68 -9.78 27.20
N SER A 13 27.44 -8.73 27.95
CA SER A 13 26.11 -8.09 28.02
C SER A 13 25.76 -7.20 26.81
N LEU A 14 26.70 -6.91 25.93
CA LEU A 14 26.53 -6.11 24.71
C LEU A 14 26.11 -6.93 23.48
N ILE A 15 26.04 -8.25 23.57
CA ILE A 15 25.69 -9.14 22.42
C ILE A 15 24.16 -9.34 22.29
N GLY A 16 23.37 -8.64 23.08
CA GLY A 16 21.90 -8.83 23.20
C GLY A 16 21.03 -8.33 22.06
N CYS A 17 21.54 -7.90 20.89
CA CYS A 17 20.73 -7.43 19.76
C CYS A 17 20.72 -8.39 18.55
N LEU A 18 20.74 -9.69 18.80
CA LEU A 18 20.72 -10.73 17.74
C LEU A 18 19.32 -11.09 17.21
N GLY A 19 18.30 -10.27 17.48
CA GLY A 19 16.92 -10.50 17.03
C GLY A 19 16.43 -9.59 15.89
N TYR A 20 17.29 -8.76 15.30
CA TYR A 20 16.87 -7.88 14.21
C TYR A 20 16.98 -8.61 12.87
N HIS A 21 15.85 -9.08 12.33
CA HIS A 21 15.77 -9.53 10.94
C HIS A 21 15.88 -8.30 10.04
N ILE A 22 17.03 -8.12 9.41
CA ILE A 22 17.22 -7.12 8.36
C ILE A 22 16.74 -7.76 7.04
N GLY A 23 15.54 -7.41 6.60
CA GLY A 23 14.99 -7.84 5.33
C GLY A 23 13.47 -7.98 5.37
N PRO A 24 12.78 -7.91 4.22
CA PRO A 24 11.35 -8.10 4.14
C PRO A 24 10.99 -9.52 4.57
N VAL A 25 10.15 -9.65 5.59
CA VAL A 25 9.61 -10.93 6.03
C VAL A 25 8.41 -11.26 5.16
N LYS A 26 8.67 -11.76 3.93
CA LYS A 26 7.60 -12.16 3.02
C LYS A 26 6.66 -13.19 3.67
N PRO A 27 5.36 -13.09 3.44
CA PRO A 27 4.42 -14.15 3.78
C PRO A 27 4.89 -15.50 3.22
N TYR A 28 4.61 -16.59 3.96
CA TYR A 28 5.06 -17.93 3.58
C TYR A 28 4.70 -18.31 2.14
N TYR A 29 3.50 -17.94 1.69
CA TYR A 29 2.97 -18.26 0.36
C TYR A 29 3.58 -17.40 -0.76
N LEU A 30 4.33 -16.33 -0.45
CA LEU A 30 5.04 -15.47 -1.40
C LEU A 30 6.56 -15.63 -1.38
N ARG A 31 7.10 -16.59 -0.64
CA ARG A 31 8.54 -16.79 -0.51
C ARG A 31 9.26 -16.95 -1.84
N ASP A 32 8.66 -17.69 -2.76
CA ASP A 32 9.26 -18.03 -4.05
C ASP A 32 8.98 -16.98 -5.12
N VAL A 33 8.11 -16.01 -4.84
CA VAL A 33 7.81 -14.89 -5.73
C VAL A 33 8.89 -13.83 -5.59
N ARG A 34 9.63 -13.57 -6.66
CA ARG A 34 10.68 -12.54 -6.75
C ARG A 34 10.27 -11.37 -7.62
N SER A 35 9.44 -11.64 -8.62
CA SER A 35 9.02 -10.65 -9.61
C SER A 35 7.51 -10.66 -9.79
N ILE A 36 6.95 -9.45 -9.95
CA ILE A 36 5.51 -9.23 -10.14
C ILE A 36 5.28 -8.42 -11.39
N ALA A 37 4.35 -8.88 -12.23
CA ALA A 37 3.78 -8.09 -13.31
C ALA A 37 2.55 -7.32 -12.78
N VAL A 38 2.44 -6.06 -13.14
CA VAL A 38 1.31 -5.21 -12.75
C VAL A 38 0.70 -4.62 -14.03
N PRO A 39 -0.27 -5.31 -14.66
CA PRO A 39 -1.03 -4.72 -15.76
C PRO A 39 -1.88 -3.57 -15.25
N THR A 40 -2.30 -2.68 -16.16
CA THR A 40 -3.21 -1.58 -15.82
C THR A 40 -4.47 -2.10 -15.14
N PHE A 41 -4.79 -1.52 -14.00
CA PHE A 41 -5.95 -1.89 -13.21
C PHE A 41 -7.26 -1.55 -13.93
N LYS A 42 -8.33 -2.26 -13.60
CA LYS A 42 -9.65 -1.97 -14.15
C LYS A 42 -10.34 -0.89 -13.33
N ASN A 43 -10.97 0.06 -14.03
CA ASN A 43 -11.73 1.14 -13.40
C ASN A 43 -13.24 0.84 -13.47
N HIS A 44 -13.87 0.67 -12.30
CA HIS A 44 -15.32 0.53 -12.15
C HIS A 44 -15.96 1.79 -11.53
N THR A 45 -15.23 2.90 -11.51
CA THR A 45 -15.71 4.19 -10.97
C THR A 45 -16.02 5.17 -12.09
N LEU A 46 -16.60 6.30 -11.73
CA LEU A 46 -16.90 7.39 -12.68
C LEU A 46 -15.73 8.38 -12.86
N VAL A 47 -14.61 8.18 -12.15
CA VAL A 47 -13.44 9.06 -12.27
C VAL A 47 -12.58 8.59 -13.43
N PRO A 48 -12.48 9.37 -14.51
CA PRO A 48 -11.72 8.96 -15.69
C PRO A 48 -10.22 8.94 -15.38
N HIS A 49 -9.51 7.98 -16.00
CA HIS A 49 -8.05 7.79 -15.92
C HIS A 49 -7.49 7.49 -14.52
N ILE A 50 -8.36 7.22 -13.53
CA ILE A 50 -7.89 6.85 -12.19
C ILE A 50 -7.11 5.53 -12.20
N GLU A 51 -7.40 4.64 -13.15
CA GLU A 51 -6.68 3.37 -13.33
C GLU A 51 -5.20 3.58 -13.61
N VAL A 52 -4.83 4.59 -14.37
CA VAL A 52 -3.44 4.91 -14.68
C VAL A 52 -2.75 5.42 -13.41
N LEU A 53 -3.36 6.39 -12.73
CA LEU A 53 -2.80 6.95 -11.49
C LEU A 53 -2.57 5.86 -10.44
N VAL A 54 -3.55 4.98 -10.20
CA VAL A 54 -3.45 3.93 -9.17
C VAL A 54 -2.41 2.89 -9.57
N THR A 55 -2.39 2.45 -10.82
CA THR A 55 -1.42 1.45 -11.29
C THR A 55 0.01 1.97 -11.18
N ASP A 56 0.28 3.18 -11.66
CA ASP A 56 1.61 3.77 -11.63
C ASP A 56 2.09 4.02 -10.19
N THR A 57 1.19 4.44 -9.30
CA THR A 57 1.52 4.64 -7.89
C THR A 57 1.84 3.31 -7.19
N VAL A 58 1.09 2.24 -7.48
CA VAL A 58 1.38 0.90 -6.93
C VAL A 58 2.71 0.36 -7.47
N ILE A 59 3.00 0.52 -8.77
CA ILE A 59 4.29 0.14 -9.36
C ILE A 59 5.43 0.88 -8.68
N LYS A 60 5.32 2.20 -8.52
CA LYS A 60 6.31 3.03 -7.84
C LYS A 60 6.53 2.58 -6.40
N GLN A 61 5.46 2.28 -5.67
CA GLN A 61 5.54 1.81 -4.28
C GLN A 61 6.21 0.43 -4.18
N LEU A 62 5.91 -0.51 -5.09
CA LEU A 62 6.59 -1.81 -5.17
C LEU A 62 8.08 -1.66 -5.45
N GLN A 63 8.46 -0.73 -6.33
CA GLN A 63 9.86 -0.43 -6.62
C GLN A 63 10.60 0.21 -5.43
N GLN A 64 9.92 1.06 -4.66
CA GLN A 64 10.47 1.69 -3.46
C GLN A 64 10.64 0.70 -2.31
N ASP A 65 9.68 -0.19 -2.12
CA ASP A 65 9.72 -1.26 -1.13
C ASP A 65 10.86 -2.26 -1.41
N GLY A 66 11.09 -2.61 -2.66
CA GLY A 66 12.19 -3.45 -3.12
C GLY A 66 12.03 -4.94 -2.81
N THR A 67 10.94 -5.38 -2.19
CA THR A 67 10.67 -6.79 -1.89
C THR A 67 10.44 -7.60 -3.16
N PHE A 68 9.79 -6.98 -4.16
CA PHE A 68 9.49 -7.58 -5.45
C PHE A 68 10.07 -6.74 -6.60
N GLN A 69 10.60 -7.40 -7.61
CA GLN A 69 11.01 -6.75 -8.85
C GLN A 69 9.81 -6.63 -9.80
N ILE A 70 9.70 -5.50 -10.49
CA ILE A 70 8.69 -5.35 -11.55
C ILE A 70 9.20 -6.04 -12.82
N ALA A 71 8.40 -6.93 -13.36
CA ALA A 71 8.69 -7.64 -14.61
C ALA A 71 7.50 -7.54 -15.60
N SER A 72 7.75 -7.78 -16.86
CA SER A 72 6.69 -7.91 -17.86
C SER A 72 6.00 -9.28 -17.76
N GLY A 73 4.70 -9.33 -18.08
CA GLY A 73 3.77 -10.43 -17.81
C GLY A 73 4.35 -11.84 -17.88
N ASP A 74 4.87 -12.27 -19.02
CA ASP A 74 5.35 -13.65 -19.24
C ASP A 74 6.62 -14.00 -18.44
N ASN A 75 7.37 -13.00 -18.01
CA ASN A 75 8.62 -13.18 -17.25
C ASN A 75 8.44 -13.04 -15.73
N ALA A 76 7.26 -12.65 -15.27
CA ALA A 76 6.99 -12.49 -13.85
C ALA A 76 6.68 -13.82 -13.15
N ASP A 77 7.00 -13.92 -11.88
CA ASP A 77 6.64 -15.09 -11.04
C ASP A 77 5.17 -15.03 -10.62
N ALA A 78 4.61 -13.83 -10.55
CA ALA A 78 3.19 -13.61 -10.29
C ALA A 78 2.68 -12.37 -11.03
N THR A 79 1.37 -12.31 -11.22
CA THR A 79 0.66 -11.17 -11.82
C THR A 79 -0.32 -10.59 -10.82
N LEU A 80 -0.18 -9.30 -10.52
CA LEU A 80 -1.09 -8.53 -9.67
C LEU A 80 -2.14 -7.86 -10.54
N THR A 81 -3.36 -8.35 -10.50
CA THR A 81 -4.51 -7.71 -11.14
C THR A 81 -5.37 -7.04 -10.09
N ALA A 82 -5.96 -5.88 -10.42
CA ALA A 82 -6.83 -5.19 -9.49
C ALA A 82 -7.95 -4.43 -10.19
N GLU A 83 -9.01 -4.17 -9.42
CA GLU A 83 -10.19 -3.44 -9.84
C GLU A 83 -10.44 -2.29 -8.87
N ILE A 84 -10.49 -1.06 -9.37
CA ILE A 84 -10.85 0.11 -8.60
C ILE A 84 -12.37 0.08 -8.44
N TYR A 85 -12.79 -0.30 -7.24
CA TYR A 85 -14.17 -0.62 -6.96
C TYR A 85 -14.99 0.57 -6.51
N ARG A 86 -14.39 1.46 -5.70
CA ARG A 86 -15.11 2.58 -5.10
C ARG A 86 -14.20 3.77 -4.84
N ILE A 87 -14.72 4.94 -5.11
CA ILE A 87 -14.23 6.22 -4.60
C ILE A 87 -15.40 6.85 -3.86
N ASN A 88 -15.21 7.22 -2.60
CA ASN A 88 -16.26 7.82 -1.78
C ASN A 88 -15.72 9.02 -1.01
N ARG A 89 -16.62 9.99 -0.83
CA ARG A 89 -16.39 11.17 -0.02
C ARG A 89 -17.36 11.19 1.13
N SER A 90 -16.88 11.49 2.31
CA SER A 90 -17.72 11.65 3.51
C SER A 90 -17.32 12.91 4.28
N PRO A 91 -18.29 13.66 4.84
CA PRO A 91 -17.99 14.81 5.67
C PRO A 91 -17.15 14.41 6.89
N ALA A 92 -16.03 15.13 7.13
CA ALA A 92 -15.19 14.95 8.30
C ALA A 92 -15.44 16.05 9.34
N ARG A 93 -15.65 17.27 8.87
CA ARG A 93 -15.90 18.43 9.75
C ARG A 93 -16.88 19.40 9.10
N SER A 94 -17.76 19.97 9.91
CA SER A 94 -18.70 21.00 9.50
C SER A 94 -18.53 22.26 10.37
N VAL A 95 -19.07 23.39 9.88
CA VAL A 95 -19.08 24.64 10.66
C VAL A 95 -19.97 24.47 11.89
N ARG A 96 -19.49 24.92 13.04
CA ARG A 96 -20.23 24.85 14.31
C ARG A 96 -21.58 25.60 14.16
N GLY A 97 -22.68 24.87 14.39
CA GLY A 97 -24.04 25.42 14.26
C GLY A 97 -24.65 25.35 12.87
N ASN A 98 -23.91 24.90 11.85
CA ASN A 98 -24.44 24.66 10.51
C ASN A 98 -23.89 23.35 9.93
N VAL A 99 -24.63 22.27 10.15
CA VAL A 99 -24.27 20.92 9.66
C VAL A 99 -24.25 20.79 8.13
N LEU A 100 -24.83 21.76 7.41
CA LEU A 100 -24.84 21.78 5.94
C LEU A 100 -23.56 22.42 5.36
N ALA A 101 -22.77 23.13 6.18
CA ALA A 101 -21.52 23.75 5.75
C ALA A 101 -20.34 22.87 6.14
N THR A 102 -20.07 21.84 5.35
CA THR A 102 -18.89 20.99 5.50
C THR A 102 -17.63 21.76 5.12
N THR A 103 -16.63 21.74 5.98
CA THR A 103 -15.32 22.41 5.76
C THR A 103 -14.21 21.42 5.45
N GLU A 104 -14.40 20.15 5.76
CA GLU A 104 -13.42 19.09 5.52
C GLU A 104 -14.14 17.79 5.12
N PHE A 105 -13.62 17.13 4.10
CA PHE A 105 -14.06 15.81 3.68
C PHE A 105 -12.97 14.78 3.83
N ASN A 106 -13.35 13.55 4.15
CA ASN A 106 -12.53 12.36 3.95
C ASN A 106 -12.81 11.79 2.56
N LEU A 107 -11.75 11.50 1.83
CA LEU A 107 -11.76 10.81 0.54
C LEU A 107 -11.24 9.40 0.74
N GLY A 108 -12.04 8.41 0.36
CA GLY A 108 -11.68 7.00 0.40
C GLY A 108 -11.60 6.41 -1.01
N LEU A 109 -10.55 5.65 -1.28
CA LEU A 109 -10.32 4.90 -2.50
C LEU A 109 -10.22 3.42 -2.14
N THR A 110 -11.04 2.55 -2.76
CA THR A 110 -11.06 1.12 -2.47
C THR A 110 -10.77 0.32 -3.73
N VAL A 111 -9.85 -0.63 -3.60
CA VAL A 111 -9.41 -1.55 -4.66
C VAL A 111 -9.59 -2.98 -4.17
N LYS A 112 -10.04 -3.85 -5.09
CA LYS A 112 -9.99 -5.31 -4.92
C LYS A 112 -8.87 -5.85 -5.80
N TYR A 113 -8.00 -6.68 -5.25
CA TYR A 113 -6.89 -7.23 -6.00
C TYR A 113 -6.82 -8.75 -5.91
N THR A 114 -6.19 -9.33 -6.89
CA THR A 114 -5.88 -10.76 -6.97
C THR A 114 -4.44 -10.91 -7.42
N LEU A 115 -3.67 -11.74 -6.73
CA LEU A 115 -2.32 -12.11 -7.12
C LEU A 115 -2.34 -13.56 -7.62
N ILE A 116 -1.95 -13.76 -8.88
CA ILE A 116 -1.95 -15.06 -9.55
C ILE A 116 -0.50 -15.45 -9.82
N GLY A 117 -0.09 -16.62 -9.35
CA GLY A 117 1.22 -17.19 -9.63
C GLY A 117 1.39 -17.58 -11.12
N ARG A 118 2.64 -17.77 -11.55
CA ARG A 118 2.96 -18.20 -12.92
C ARG A 118 2.28 -19.52 -13.30
N ASP A 119 1.99 -20.39 -12.34
CA ASP A 119 1.28 -21.66 -12.52
C ASP A 119 -0.25 -21.50 -12.64
N GLY A 120 -0.74 -20.26 -12.67
CA GLY A 120 -2.15 -19.90 -12.75
C GLY A 120 -2.93 -20.06 -11.45
N LYS A 121 -2.27 -20.43 -10.34
CA LYS A 121 -2.94 -20.52 -9.04
C LYS A 121 -3.04 -19.17 -8.35
N PRO A 122 -4.18 -18.87 -7.71
CA PRO A 122 -4.30 -17.65 -6.92
C PRO A 122 -3.45 -17.78 -5.64
N LEU A 123 -2.54 -16.82 -5.46
CA LEU A 123 -1.75 -16.65 -4.24
C LEU A 123 -2.49 -15.76 -3.24
N ALA A 124 -3.21 -14.75 -3.74
CA ALA A 124 -4.19 -13.96 -2.99
C ALA A 124 -5.41 -13.74 -3.89
N SER A 125 -6.61 -13.83 -3.37
CA SER A 125 -7.83 -13.78 -4.18
C SER A 125 -8.87 -12.84 -3.60
N GLN A 126 -9.27 -11.83 -4.40
CA GLN A 126 -10.31 -10.86 -4.05
C GLN A 126 -10.06 -10.13 -2.73
N GLU A 127 -8.79 -9.93 -2.39
CA GLU A 127 -8.42 -9.13 -1.22
C GLU A 127 -8.80 -7.67 -1.45
N GLN A 128 -9.17 -7.00 -0.38
CA GLN A 128 -9.59 -5.60 -0.44
C GLN A 128 -8.63 -4.72 0.34
N VAL A 129 -8.24 -3.61 -0.28
CA VAL A 129 -7.44 -2.57 0.35
C VAL A 129 -8.07 -1.21 0.10
N SER A 130 -7.94 -0.31 1.07
CA SER A 130 -8.44 1.05 0.96
C SER A 130 -7.38 2.04 1.40
N GLY A 131 -7.25 3.11 0.61
CA GLY A 131 -6.48 4.29 0.98
C GLY A 131 -7.40 5.46 1.29
N THR A 132 -6.96 6.33 2.18
CA THR A 132 -7.75 7.47 2.65
C THR A 132 -6.89 8.73 2.75
N THR A 133 -7.53 9.87 2.52
CA THR A 133 -6.95 11.18 2.82
C THR A 133 -8.06 12.14 3.23
N SER A 134 -7.72 13.28 3.79
CA SER A 134 -8.69 14.36 4.00
C SER A 134 -8.31 15.61 3.20
N PHE A 135 -9.30 16.41 2.86
CA PHE A 135 -9.08 17.67 2.19
C PHE A 135 -10.08 18.74 2.66
N PHE A 136 -9.62 19.98 2.67
CA PHE A 136 -10.45 21.13 3.00
C PHE A 136 -11.18 21.62 1.76
N VAL A 137 -12.42 22.07 1.99
CA VAL A 137 -13.27 22.58 0.92
C VAL A 137 -12.97 24.06 0.67
N SER A 138 -12.64 24.36 -0.57
CA SER A 138 -12.57 25.72 -1.10
C SER A 138 -13.87 26.11 -1.83
N THR A 139 -13.80 26.96 -2.81
CA THR A 139 -14.94 27.35 -3.65
C THR A 139 -15.34 26.28 -4.67
N ASP A 140 -14.41 25.37 -5.03
CA ASP A 140 -14.62 24.27 -5.99
C ASP A 140 -14.21 22.92 -5.40
N VAL A 141 -15.18 22.26 -4.79
CA VAL A 141 -15.01 20.92 -4.18
C VAL A 141 -14.49 19.87 -5.17
N THR A 142 -14.83 20.00 -6.46
CA THR A 142 -14.41 19.04 -7.48
C THR A 142 -12.92 19.15 -7.78
N THR A 143 -12.41 20.35 -7.82
CA THR A 143 -10.96 20.60 -7.97
C THR A 143 -10.20 20.14 -6.73
N ASP A 144 -10.70 20.45 -5.54
CA ASP A 144 -10.09 20.02 -4.27
C ASP A 144 -10.01 18.49 -4.17
N GLU A 145 -11.09 17.79 -4.55
CA GLU A 145 -11.14 16.33 -4.58
C GLU A 145 -10.10 15.74 -5.55
N ARG A 146 -9.98 16.31 -6.77
CA ARG A 146 -8.98 15.87 -7.75
C ARG A 146 -7.55 16.03 -7.25
N GLN A 147 -7.28 17.07 -6.49
CA GLN A 147 -5.96 17.31 -5.89
C GLN A 147 -5.69 16.34 -4.72
N ALA A 148 -6.72 15.86 -4.04
CA ALA A 148 -6.62 14.90 -2.95
C ALA A 148 -6.46 13.44 -3.43
N LEU A 149 -6.92 13.09 -4.64
CA LEU A 149 -6.85 11.72 -5.18
C LEU A 149 -5.45 11.11 -5.16
N PRO A 150 -4.36 11.80 -5.54
CA PRO A 150 -3.01 11.25 -5.47
C PRO A 150 -2.62 10.81 -4.05
N LEU A 151 -2.97 11.59 -3.01
CA LEU A 151 -2.66 11.27 -1.62
C LEU A 151 -3.43 10.02 -1.13
N ALA A 152 -4.71 9.90 -1.49
CA ALA A 152 -5.48 8.68 -1.19
C ALA A 152 -4.90 7.46 -1.92
N THR A 153 -4.37 7.66 -3.14
CA THR A 153 -3.74 6.61 -3.93
C THR A 153 -2.40 6.18 -3.33
N GLU A 154 -1.61 7.11 -2.81
CA GLU A 154 -0.34 6.81 -2.11
C GLU A 154 -0.58 5.99 -0.83
N ASP A 155 -1.57 6.38 -0.01
CA ASP A 155 -1.95 5.60 1.18
C ASP A 155 -2.43 4.19 0.79
N LEU A 156 -3.24 4.07 -0.26
CA LEU A 156 -3.68 2.78 -0.80
C LEU A 156 -2.50 1.93 -1.26
N ALA A 157 -1.58 2.49 -2.05
CA ALA A 157 -0.44 1.77 -2.58
C ALA A 157 0.48 1.28 -1.46
N THR A 158 0.73 2.11 -0.44
CA THR A 158 1.51 1.74 0.74
C THR A 158 0.88 0.55 1.47
N ARG A 159 -0.42 0.58 1.71
CA ARG A 159 -1.13 -0.52 2.38
C ARG A 159 -1.17 -1.80 1.54
N LEU A 160 -1.41 -1.67 0.23
CA LEU A 160 -1.41 -2.81 -0.68
C LEU A 160 -0.04 -3.50 -0.70
N VAL A 161 1.02 -2.71 -0.83
CA VAL A 161 2.38 -3.24 -0.84
C VAL A 161 2.75 -3.87 0.51
N ALA A 162 2.38 -3.25 1.63
CA ALA A 162 2.59 -3.84 2.97
C ALA A 162 1.86 -5.19 3.13
N GLN A 163 0.62 -5.32 2.63
CA GLN A 163 -0.09 -6.61 2.62
C GLN A 163 0.65 -7.69 1.82
N LEU A 164 1.28 -7.31 0.70
CA LEU A 164 2.03 -8.25 -0.14
C LEU A 164 3.42 -8.56 0.45
N SER A 165 4.12 -7.58 1.00
CA SER A 165 5.50 -7.74 1.49
C SER A 165 5.59 -8.25 2.92
N GLU A 166 4.60 -7.95 3.76
CA GLU A 166 4.62 -8.24 5.19
C GLU A 166 3.45 -9.14 5.64
N GLY A 167 2.39 -9.22 4.85
CA GLY A 167 1.24 -10.11 5.09
C GLY A 167 0.20 -9.58 6.07
N TRP A 168 0.13 -8.25 6.27
CA TRP A 168 -0.81 -7.60 7.19
C TRP A 168 -1.19 -6.19 6.80
#